data_3b6abbd4d34f542701793e7970d72fd8
#
_entry.id   3b6abbd4d34f542701793e7970d72fd8
#
_cell.length_a   1.000
_cell.length_b   1.000
_cell.length_c   1.000
_cell.angle_alpha   90.00
_cell.angle_beta   90.00
_cell.angle_gamma   90.00
#
_symmetry.space_group_name_H-M   'P 1'
#
loop_
_entity.id
_entity.type
_entity.pdbx_description
1 polymer ?
#
loop_
_entity_poly.entity_id
_entity_poly.type
_entity_poly.pdbx_seq_one_letter_code
_entity_poly.pdbx_strand_id
1 'polypeptide(L)'
;MPPNKLMPEFIKGIAISKPKRESWLIEELYDALIPLDESVIIEKTRFQGVLVILSDRLDARTISRAASKAEFSFMSRLIPALVVLVASSRSDIDNAITRLLDGLTRNN
;
A
#
# COMPACT_ATOMS: atom_id res chain seq x y z
N MET A 1 -10.85 -15.84 21.07
CA MET A 1 -10.97 -15.34 20.39
C MET A 1 -10.37 -15.34 19.52
N PRO A 2 -10.66 -15.39 18.89
CA PRO A 2 -10.11 -15.46 17.91
C PRO A 2 -9.51 -14.45 17.54
N PRO A 3 -8.59 -14.37 17.59
CA PRO A 3 -7.99 -13.43 17.09
C PRO A 3 -8.14 -13.48 15.71
N ASN A 4 -9.05 -13.02 15.31
CA ASN A 4 -9.15 -12.90 14.01
C ASN A 4 -8.08 -12.07 13.51
N LYS A 5 -7.41 -12.46 12.56
CA LYS A 5 -6.52 -11.66 11.88
C LYS A 5 -7.30 -10.61 11.24
N LEU A 6 -7.31 -9.46 11.82
CA LEU A 6 -8.05 -8.33 11.30
C LEU A 6 -7.30 -7.59 10.20
N MET A 7 -6.00 -7.84 10.04
CA MET A 7 -5.19 -7.15 9.06
C MET A 7 -4.41 -8.14 8.21
N PRO A 8 -4.46 -8.03 6.89
CA PRO A 8 -3.64 -8.87 6.03
C PRO A 8 -2.16 -8.69 6.34
N GLU A 9 -1.39 -9.76 6.19
CA GLU A 9 0.03 -9.73 6.53
C GLU A 9 0.95 -9.26 5.43
N PHE A 10 0.48 -9.27 4.20
CA PHE A 10 1.37 -9.05 3.06
C PHE A 10 1.26 -7.64 2.49
N ILE A 11 2.40 -6.96 2.38
CA ILE A 11 2.48 -5.67 1.72
C ILE A 11 2.61 -5.92 0.23
N LYS A 12 1.66 -5.44 -0.55
CA LYS A 12 1.62 -5.65 -1.98
C LYS A 12 1.92 -4.41 -2.79
N GLY A 13 1.94 -3.26 -2.16
CA GLY A 13 2.25 -2.02 -2.86
C GLY A 13 2.44 -0.86 -1.91
N ILE A 14 3.06 0.20 -2.42
CA ILE A 14 3.25 1.43 -1.68
C ILE A 14 2.69 2.54 -2.55
N ALA A 15 1.80 3.33 -2.00
CA ALA A 15 1.24 4.47 -2.72
C ALA A 15 1.73 5.76 -2.09
N ILE A 16 2.19 6.68 -2.91
CA ILE A 16 2.69 7.96 -2.44
C ILE A 16 1.68 9.02 -2.83
N SER A 17 1.17 9.76 -1.84
CA SER A 17 0.16 10.77 -2.08
C SER A 17 0.78 12.10 -2.45
N LYS A 18 -0.02 12.95 -3.08
CA LYS A 18 0.32 14.35 -3.23
C LYS A 18 0.33 14.97 -1.84
N PRO A 19 1.08 16.07 -1.64
CA PRO A 19 1.21 16.67 -0.31
C PRO A 19 -0.13 16.97 0.33
N LYS A 20 -0.29 16.57 1.58
CA LYS A 20 -1.49 16.84 2.40
C LYS A 20 -2.77 16.22 1.83
N ARG A 21 -2.65 15.18 1.03
CA ARG A 21 -3.81 14.52 0.44
C ARG A 21 -3.91 13.03 0.78
N GLU A 22 -3.25 12.60 1.86
CA GLU A 22 -3.25 11.18 2.24
C GLU A 22 -4.65 10.62 2.44
N SER A 23 -5.50 11.34 3.17
CA SER A 23 -6.86 10.86 3.45
C SER A 23 -7.69 10.69 2.18
N TRP A 24 -7.51 11.60 1.23
CA TRP A 24 -8.20 11.53 -0.05
C TRP A 24 -7.71 10.34 -0.88
N LEU A 25 -6.41 10.10 -0.85
CA LEU A 25 -5.85 8.96 -1.59
C LEU A 25 -6.30 7.64 -0.97
N ILE A 26 -6.41 7.57 0.36
CA ILE A 26 -6.89 6.36 1.02
C ILE A 26 -8.29 6.01 0.49
N GLU A 27 -9.17 6.99 0.39
CA GLU A 27 -10.50 6.75 -0.16
C GLU A 27 -10.46 6.29 -1.61
N GLU A 28 -9.62 6.92 -2.43
CA GLU A 28 -9.48 6.51 -3.82
C GLU A 28 -8.98 5.08 -3.94
N LEU A 29 -8.02 4.70 -3.10
CA LEU A 29 -7.47 3.35 -3.13
C LEU A 29 -8.51 2.31 -2.69
N TYR A 30 -9.27 2.60 -1.65
CA TYR A 30 -10.32 1.68 -1.23
C TYR A 30 -11.39 1.54 -2.33
N ASP A 31 -11.78 2.64 -2.94
CA ASP A 31 -12.77 2.59 -4.01
C ASP A 31 -12.29 1.71 -5.18
N ALA A 32 -11.02 1.76 -5.49
CA ALA A 32 -10.47 0.99 -6.60
C ALA A 32 -10.24 -0.48 -6.24
N LEU A 33 -9.87 -0.77 -4.99
CA LEU A 33 -9.40 -2.11 -4.61
C LEU A 33 -10.42 -2.98 -3.88
N ILE A 34 -11.36 -2.38 -3.15
CA ILE A 34 -12.40 -3.16 -2.45
C ILE A 34 -13.16 -4.10 -3.39
N PRO A 35 -13.54 -3.69 -4.61
CA PRO A 35 -14.23 -4.61 -5.51
C PRO A 35 -13.41 -5.86 -5.87
N LEU A 36 -12.09 -5.78 -5.72
CA LEU A 36 -11.19 -6.90 -6.03
C LEU A 36 -10.87 -7.72 -4.79
N ASP A 37 -10.82 -7.09 -3.64
CA ASP A 37 -10.51 -7.76 -2.37
C ASP A 37 -11.10 -6.93 -1.23
N GLU A 38 -12.22 -7.40 -0.68
CA GLU A 38 -12.90 -6.68 0.40
C GLU A 38 -12.04 -6.56 1.66
N SER A 39 -11.05 -7.41 1.82
CA SER A 39 -10.21 -7.40 3.01
C SER A 39 -8.97 -6.52 2.88
N VAL A 40 -8.80 -5.83 1.75
CA VAL A 40 -7.65 -4.97 1.55
C VAL A 40 -7.60 -3.88 2.63
N ILE A 41 -6.40 -3.61 3.11
CA ILE A 41 -6.17 -2.56 4.11
C ILE A 41 -5.18 -1.56 3.55
N ILE A 42 -5.49 -0.28 3.70
CA ILE A 42 -4.59 0.81 3.34
C ILE A 42 -4.13 1.44 4.64
N GLU A 43 -2.84 1.40 4.93
CA GLU A 43 -2.30 1.90 6.18
C GLU A 43 -1.38 3.08 5.95
N LYS A 44 -1.44 4.04 6.87
CA LYS A 44 -0.48 5.14 6.86
C LYS A 44 0.79 4.64 7.51
N THR A 45 1.92 5.19 7.10
CA THR A 45 3.20 4.91 7.72
C THR A 45 3.65 6.15 8.49
N ARG A 46 4.78 6.05 9.16
CA ARG A 46 5.36 7.22 9.85
C ARG A 46 5.90 8.25 8.85
N PHE A 47 6.04 7.85 7.58
CA PHE A 47 6.53 8.76 6.55
C PHE A 47 5.35 9.49 5.94
N GLN A 48 5.40 10.83 5.96
CA GLN A 48 4.31 11.63 5.44
C GLN A 48 4.09 11.34 3.96
N GLY A 49 2.86 11.11 3.60
CA GLY A 49 2.52 10.87 2.20
C GLY A 49 2.75 9.43 1.72
N VAL A 50 3.25 8.55 2.58
CA VAL A 50 3.55 7.17 2.18
C VAL A 50 2.54 6.22 2.81
N LEU A 51 1.80 5.51 1.96
CA LEU A 51 0.78 4.55 2.37
C LEU A 51 1.19 3.16 1.91
N VAL A 52 0.79 2.14 2.66
CA VAL A 52 1.03 0.76 2.24
C VAL A 52 -0.30 0.10 1.91
N ILE A 53 -0.27 -0.77 0.93
CA ILE A 53 -1.42 -1.57 0.52
C ILE A 53 -1.18 -2.99 1.01
N LEU A 54 -2.03 -3.44 1.93
CA LEU A 54 -1.91 -4.77 2.52
C LEU A 54 -3.03 -5.65 1.97
N SER A 55 -2.68 -6.82 1.50
CA SER A 55 -3.67 -7.74 0.94
C SER A 55 -3.10 -9.15 0.95
N ASP A 56 -3.92 -10.11 1.24
CA ASP A 56 -3.55 -11.52 1.13
C ASP A 56 -3.91 -12.07 -0.24
N ARG A 57 -4.84 -11.44 -0.95
CA ARG A 57 -5.34 -11.95 -2.23
C ARG A 57 -4.78 -11.26 -3.45
N LEU A 58 -4.59 -9.95 -3.39
CA LEU A 58 -4.13 -9.20 -4.53
C LEU A 58 -2.63 -9.40 -4.72
N ASP A 59 -2.18 -9.37 -5.96
CA ASP A 59 -0.75 -9.33 -6.24
C ASP A 59 -0.40 -7.97 -6.82
N ALA A 60 0.90 -7.73 -6.96
CA ALA A 60 1.38 -6.43 -7.44
C ALA A 60 0.85 -6.10 -8.83
N ARG A 61 0.73 -7.12 -9.68
CA ARG A 61 0.25 -6.93 -11.05
C ARG A 61 -1.20 -6.50 -11.07
N THR A 62 -2.04 -7.12 -10.24
CA THR A 62 -3.45 -6.78 -10.15
C THR A 62 -3.63 -5.36 -9.65
N ILE A 63 -2.84 -4.97 -8.64
CA ILE A 63 -2.88 -3.62 -8.09
C ILE A 63 -2.45 -2.60 -9.14
N SER A 64 -1.37 -2.88 -9.87
CA SER A 64 -0.90 -1.98 -10.92
C SER A 64 -1.93 -1.81 -12.02
N ARG A 65 -2.60 -2.91 -12.39
CA ARG A 65 -3.63 -2.87 -13.42
C ARG A 65 -4.84 -2.06 -12.96
N ALA A 66 -5.26 -2.25 -11.71
CA ALA A 66 -6.38 -1.50 -11.16
C ALA A 66 -6.05 0.00 -11.11
N ALA A 67 -4.81 0.32 -10.72
CA ALA A 67 -4.37 1.70 -10.66
C ALA A 67 -4.33 2.34 -12.05
N SER A 68 -3.97 1.57 -13.07
CA SER A 68 -3.95 2.09 -14.44
C SER A 68 -5.35 2.41 -14.95
N LYS A 69 -6.35 1.64 -14.52
CA LYS A 69 -7.73 1.86 -14.96
C LYS A 69 -8.42 2.95 -14.16
N ALA A 70 -8.07 3.10 -12.89
CA ALA A 70 -8.67 4.12 -12.05
C ALA A 70 -7.90 5.43 -12.23
N GLU A 71 -8.60 6.52 -12.38
CA GLU A 71 -7.94 7.79 -12.51
C GLU A 71 -7.77 8.39 -11.13
N PHE A 72 -6.60 8.21 -10.53
CA PHE A 72 -6.35 8.75 -9.20
C PHE A 72 -5.99 10.24 -9.28
N SER A 73 -6.70 11.03 -8.49
CA SER A 73 -6.44 12.47 -8.41
C SER A 73 -5.35 12.82 -7.40
N PHE A 74 -5.20 12.00 -6.39
CA PHE A 74 -4.34 12.33 -5.25
C PHE A 74 -3.10 11.45 -5.13
N MET A 75 -2.88 10.53 -6.04
CA MET A 75 -1.69 9.68 -6.03
C MET A 75 -0.59 10.30 -6.85
N SER A 76 0.58 10.43 -6.23
CA SER A 76 1.76 10.90 -6.94
C SER A 76 2.48 9.74 -7.60
N ARG A 77 2.54 8.59 -6.94
CA ARG A 77 3.27 7.44 -7.44
C ARG A 77 2.77 6.15 -6.80
N LEU A 78 2.78 5.07 -7.57
CA LEU A 78 2.51 3.73 -7.05
C LEU A 78 3.74 2.87 -7.27
N ILE A 79 4.18 2.19 -6.22
CA ILE A 79 5.31 1.27 -6.30
C ILE A 79 4.78 -0.11 -5.98
N PRO A 80 4.64 -0.99 -6.98
CA PRO A 80 4.16 -2.34 -6.71
C PRO A 80 5.25 -3.14 -5.98
N ALA A 81 4.87 -3.95 -5.01
CA ALA A 81 5.80 -4.79 -4.31
C ALA A 81 5.98 -6.06 -5.11
N LEU A 82 7.10 -6.17 -5.80
CA LEU A 82 7.42 -7.36 -6.60
C LEU A 82 7.85 -8.52 -5.69
N VAL A 83 8.34 -8.19 -4.50
CA VAL A 83 8.69 -9.19 -3.50
C VAL A 83 7.66 -9.06 -2.38
N VAL A 84 7.05 -10.16 -2.02
CA VAL A 84 6.06 -10.15 -0.95
C VAL A 84 6.76 -9.86 0.37
N LEU A 85 6.28 -8.86 1.08
CA LEU A 85 6.80 -8.49 2.39
C LEU A 85 5.74 -8.81 3.43
N VAL A 86 6.19 -9.39 4.53
CA VAL A 86 5.28 -9.76 5.62
C VAL A 86 5.36 -8.69 6.70
N ALA A 87 4.20 -8.22 7.13
CA ALA A 87 4.13 -7.24 8.18
C ALA A 87 3.18 -7.73 9.27
N SER A 88 3.65 -7.83 10.49
CA SER A 88 2.81 -8.24 11.61
C SER A 88 2.59 -7.11 12.61
N SER A 89 3.26 -5.99 12.43
CA SER A 89 3.09 -4.85 13.30
C SER A 89 3.38 -3.56 12.54
N ARG A 90 3.03 -2.44 13.13
CA ARG A 90 3.33 -1.14 12.54
C ARG A 90 4.85 -0.94 12.39
N SER A 91 5.63 -1.43 13.34
CA SER A 91 7.09 -1.32 13.26
C SER A 91 7.62 -2.08 12.06
N ASP A 92 7.07 -3.27 11.78
CA ASP A 92 7.49 -4.04 10.61
C ASP A 92 7.18 -3.31 9.33
N ILE A 93 6.01 -2.65 9.26
CA ILE A 93 5.63 -1.87 8.09
C ILE A 93 6.64 -0.74 7.88
N ASP A 94 6.92 0.02 8.91
CA ASP A 94 7.85 1.15 8.80
C ASP A 94 9.25 0.70 8.41
N ASN A 95 9.72 -0.41 8.98
CA ASN A 95 11.03 -0.95 8.62
C ASN A 95 11.09 -1.41 7.16
N ALA A 96 10.03 -2.06 6.70
CA ALA A 96 9.96 -2.50 5.31
C ALA A 96 9.96 -1.31 4.36
N ILE A 97 9.20 -0.26 4.68
CA ILE A 97 9.16 0.95 3.87
C ILE A 97 10.54 1.61 3.83
N THR A 98 11.21 1.68 4.96
CA THR A 98 12.55 2.28 5.02
C THR A 98 13.50 1.57 4.06
N ARG A 99 13.47 0.24 4.05
CA ARG A 99 14.33 -0.54 3.15
C ARG A 99 14.00 -0.31 1.70
N LEU A 100 12.71 -0.25 1.36
CA LEU A 100 12.29 -0.04 -0.02
C LEU A 100 12.66 1.35 -0.51
N LEU A 101 12.46 2.36 0.33
CA LEU A 101 12.80 3.74 -0.04
C LEU A 101 14.32 3.90 -0.19
N ASP A 102 15.10 3.27 0.68
CA ASP A 102 16.56 3.31 0.57
C ASP A 102 17.00 2.68 -0.74
N GLY A 103 16.41 1.57 -1.12
CA GLY A 103 16.73 0.91 -2.39
C GLY A 103 16.45 1.81 -3.59
N LEU A 104 15.32 2.50 -3.56
CA LEU A 104 14.96 3.42 -4.63
C LEU A 104 15.91 4.59 -4.69
N THR A 105 16.29 5.12 -3.54
CA THR A 105 17.18 6.26 -3.48
C THR A 105 18.57 5.90 -4.01
N ARG A 106 19.03 4.69 -3.71
CA ARG A 106 20.36 4.27 -4.17
C ARG A 106 20.44 4.00 -5.66
N ASN A 107 19.31 3.72 -6.27
CA ASN A 107 19.30 3.43 -7.70
C ASN A 107 19.22 4.68 -8.56
N ASN A 108 19.24 5.82 -7.97
CA ASN A 108 19.30 7.05 -8.75
C ASN A 108 20.76 7.46 -9.03
#